data_3455150b9f59e98b5527118fd11ddf68
#
_entry.id   3455150b9f59e98b5527118fd11ddf68
#
_cell.length_a   1.000
_cell.length_b   1.000
_cell.length_c   1.000
_cell.angle_alpha   90.00
_cell.angle_beta   90.00
_cell.angle_gamma   90.00
#
_symmetry.space_group_name_H-M   'P 1'
#
loop_
_entity.id
_entity.type
_entity.pdbx_description
1 polymer ?
#
loop_
_entity_poly.entity_id
_entity_poly.type
_entity_poly.pdbx_seq_one_letter_code
_entity_poly.pdbx_strand_id
1 'polypeptide(L)'
;MKIAIVGSGLAGLTAAVNLVDEGHEVEIYESRSFWGGKVGSWEDKDGNHIEMGLHVFFYNYANLFKLMKKVGALDNLLPKDHTHLFINNGGNLKSLDFRFPLGAPFNGLKAFFTTEQLTWVDKFRNALALGTSPIVRGLIDYEGAMKIIRDLDRISFKEWFLNHGGSEKSLERMWDPISYALGFINCKDISARCMLTIFMMFASKTEASKLNLLKGSPHKWLTQPIVDYITNKGAKIHLNHKVEEIIYEKESSSYSVNQLKISSPEGIKAVFADKFLAACDAVSYTHLTLPTKRIV
;
A
#
# COMPACT_ATOMS: atom_id res chain seq x y z
N MET A 1 7.77 -28.89 2.47
CA MET A 1 8.99 -28.26 1.94
C MET A 1 9.46 -27.20 2.90
N LYS A 2 10.78 -26.97 2.97
CA LYS A 2 11.36 -25.83 3.68
C LYS A 2 11.39 -24.61 2.78
N ILE A 3 10.84 -23.48 3.27
CA ILE A 3 10.73 -22.23 2.48
C ILE A 3 11.37 -21.09 3.26
N ALA A 4 12.33 -20.42 2.64
CA ALA A 4 12.98 -19.22 3.17
C ALA A 4 12.35 -17.96 2.58
N ILE A 5 11.86 -17.05 3.44
CA ILE A 5 11.26 -15.79 3.06
C ILE A 5 12.19 -14.64 3.42
N VAL A 6 12.46 -13.75 2.48
CA VAL A 6 13.28 -12.55 2.67
C VAL A 6 12.36 -11.35 2.93
N GLY A 7 12.35 -10.85 4.15
CA GLY A 7 11.56 -9.71 4.59
C GLY A 7 10.29 -10.10 5.35
N SER A 8 10.12 -9.50 6.52
CA SER A 8 8.97 -9.66 7.43
C SER A 8 7.95 -8.51 7.35
N GLY A 9 7.85 -7.84 6.20
CA GLY A 9 6.75 -6.94 5.90
C GLY A 9 5.42 -7.67 5.75
N LEU A 10 4.30 -6.95 5.60
CA LEU A 10 2.98 -7.59 5.43
C LEU A 10 2.95 -8.62 4.30
N ALA A 11 3.70 -8.42 3.23
CA ALA A 11 3.78 -9.38 2.12
C ALA A 11 4.41 -10.70 2.57
N GLY A 12 5.57 -10.65 3.23
CA GLY A 12 6.25 -11.85 3.73
C GLY A 12 5.46 -12.55 4.83
N LEU A 13 4.91 -11.80 5.78
CA LEU A 13 4.06 -12.34 6.82
C LEU A 13 2.78 -13.01 6.26
N THR A 14 2.14 -12.40 5.24
CA THR A 14 0.97 -12.98 4.56
C THR A 14 1.32 -14.27 3.82
N ALA A 15 2.46 -14.27 3.13
CA ALA A 15 2.96 -15.48 2.48
C ALA A 15 3.21 -16.59 3.49
N ALA A 16 3.83 -16.27 4.62
CA ALA A 16 4.08 -17.22 5.69
C ALA A 16 2.77 -17.83 6.23
N VAL A 17 1.71 -17.01 6.46
CA VAL A 17 0.41 -17.52 6.90
C VAL A 17 -0.16 -18.56 5.94
N ASN A 18 -0.10 -18.31 4.64
CA ASN A 18 -0.61 -19.27 3.66
C ASN A 18 0.25 -20.54 3.59
N LEU A 19 1.57 -20.38 3.62
CA LEU A 19 2.50 -21.50 3.51
C LEU A 19 2.46 -22.44 4.74
N VAL A 20 2.35 -21.89 5.95
CA VAL A 20 2.20 -22.75 7.16
C VAL A 20 0.87 -23.46 7.18
N ASP A 21 -0.20 -22.87 6.59
CA ASP A 21 -1.50 -23.52 6.45
C ASP A 21 -1.47 -24.71 5.47
N GLU A 22 -0.58 -24.63 4.48
CA GLU A 22 -0.32 -25.72 3.52
C GLU A 22 0.69 -26.76 4.07
N GLY A 23 1.13 -26.62 5.33
CA GLY A 23 2.02 -27.56 5.99
C GLY A 23 3.49 -27.43 5.59
N HIS A 24 3.91 -26.26 5.11
CA HIS A 24 5.31 -26.00 4.82
C HIS A 24 6.09 -25.54 6.06
N GLU A 25 7.37 -25.90 6.15
CA GLU A 25 8.31 -25.33 7.10
C GLU A 25 8.75 -23.94 6.60
N VAL A 26 8.51 -22.90 7.40
CA VAL A 26 8.75 -21.51 6.98
C VAL A 26 9.75 -20.83 7.89
N GLU A 27 10.78 -20.25 7.31
CA GLU A 27 11.73 -19.38 7.99
C GLU A 27 11.76 -18.01 7.32
N ILE A 28 11.61 -16.94 8.12
CA ILE A 28 11.61 -15.55 7.63
C ILE A 28 12.89 -14.87 8.11
N TYR A 29 13.57 -14.17 7.20
CA TYR A 29 14.81 -13.43 7.49
C TYR A 29 14.56 -11.94 7.32
N GLU A 30 14.73 -11.17 8.41
CA GLU A 30 14.47 -9.73 8.48
C GLU A 30 15.75 -9.00 8.91
N SER A 31 16.08 -7.96 8.17
CA SER A 31 17.28 -7.16 8.44
C SER A 31 17.17 -6.27 9.67
N ARG A 32 15.95 -5.88 10.05
CA ARG A 32 15.68 -5.02 11.21
C ARG A 32 15.51 -5.83 12.48
N SER A 33 15.55 -5.13 13.61
CA SER A 33 15.27 -5.70 14.94
C SER A 33 13.77 -5.87 15.22
N PHE A 34 12.89 -5.53 14.26
CA PHE A 34 11.44 -5.65 14.37
C PHE A 34 10.82 -6.02 13.01
N TRP A 35 9.66 -6.65 13.05
CA TRP A 35 8.87 -7.02 11.87
C TRP A 35 7.84 -5.95 11.49
N GLY A 36 7.16 -6.15 10.36
CA GLY A 36 6.09 -5.31 9.87
C GLY A 36 6.46 -4.45 8.66
N GLY A 37 7.73 -4.30 8.34
CA GLY A 37 8.17 -3.53 7.17
C GLY A 37 7.70 -2.07 7.25
N LYS A 38 6.93 -1.60 6.26
CA LYS A 38 6.41 -0.22 6.21
C LYS A 38 5.29 0.07 7.23
N VAL A 39 4.63 -0.94 7.77
CA VAL A 39 3.67 -0.81 8.88
C VAL A 39 4.33 -1.12 10.24
N GLY A 40 5.66 -1.24 10.26
CA GLY A 40 6.41 -1.51 11.47
C GLY A 40 6.24 -0.37 12.48
N SER A 41 6.16 -0.77 13.74
CA SER A 41 6.21 0.12 14.90
C SER A 41 6.99 -0.56 16.01
N TRP A 42 7.55 0.22 16.92
CA TRP A 42 8.38 -0.27 18.01
C TRP A 42 8.14 0.58 19.27
N GLU A 43 8.60 0.10 20.39
CA GLU A 43 8.64 0.88 21.62
C GLU A 43 10.01 1.54 21.77
N ASP A 44 10.02 2.80 22.16
CA ASP A 44 11.25 3.49 22.59
C ASP A 44 11.64 3.09 24.03
N LYS A 45 12.75 3.62 24.51
CA LYS A 45 13.25 3.36 25.88
C LYS A 45 12.30 3.80 27.00
N ASP A 46 11.37 4.69 26.72
CA ASP A 46 10.42 5.25 27.69
C ASP A 46 9.04 4.55 27.58
N GLY A 47 8.93 3.50 26.74
CA GLY A 47 7.71 2.72 26.54
C GLY A 47 6.71 3.36 25.57
N ASN A 48 7.11 4.40 24.84
CA ASN A 48 6.25 5.02 23.84
C ASN A 48 6.26 4.21 22.55
N HIS A 49 5.09 3.99 21.97
CA HIS A 49 4.97 3.37 20.66
C HIS A 49 5.29 4.37 19.55
N ILE A 50 6.31 4.07 18.78
CA ILE A 50 6.72 4.85 17.61
C ILE A 50 6.24 4.14 16.35
N GLU A 51 5.51 4.86 15.49
CA GLU A 51 5.06 4.39 14.19
C GLU A 51 5.81 5.09 13.06
N MET A 52 6.03 4.39 11.94
CA MET A 52 6.64 4.98 10.74
C MET A 52 5.73 6.01 10.05
N GLY A 53 4.46 6.05 10.40
CA GLY A 53 3.44 6.98 9.90
C GLY A 53 2.06 6.52 10.31
N LEU A 54 1.08 7.43 10.24
CA LEU A 54 -0.32 7.10 10.51
C LEU A 54 -0.84 6.11 9.46
N HIS A 55 -1.33 4.97 9.93
CA HIS A 55 -1.92 3.94 9.08
C HIS A 55 -3.45 4.01 9.13
N VAL A 56 -4.05 4.26 7.97
CA VAL A 56 -5.50 4.19 7.77
C VAL A 56 -5.86 2.97 6.93
N PHE A 57 -7.01 2.36 7.22
CA PHE A 57 -7.46 1.13 6.58
C PHE A 57 -8.80 1.39 5.90
N PHE A 58 -8.79 1.47 4.59
CA PHE A 58 -10.01 1.60 3.82
C PHE A 58 -10.74 0.25 3.70
N TYR A 59 -12.07 0.27 3.75
CA TYR A 59 -12.87 -0.96 3.70
C TYR A 59 -12.71 -1.77 2.40
N ASN A 60 -12.13 -1.18 1.36
CA ASN A 60 -11.82 -1.89 0.12
C ASN A 60 -10.53 -2.75 0.19
N TYR A 61 -9.84 -2.81 1.33
CA TYR A 61 -8.67 -3.68 1.55
C TYR A 61 -9.08 -5.12 1.83
N ALA A 62 -9.90 -5.72 0.93
CA ALA A 62 -10.54 -6.99 1.15
C ALA A 62 -9.57 -8.14 1.52
N ASN A 63 -8.41 -8.20 0.87
CA ASN A 63 -7.41 -9.25 1.15
C ASN A 63 -6.76 -9.07 2.52
N LEU A 64 -6.45 -7.83 2.92
CA LEU A 64 -5.92 -7.56 4.25
C LEU A 64 -6.94 -7.92 5.32
N PHE A 65 -8.21 -7.59 5.13
CA PHE A 65 -9.26 -7.92 6.11
C PHE A 65 -9.52 -9.43 6.20
N LYS A 66 -9.37 -10.17 5.09
CA LYS A 66 -9.40 -11.65 5.13
C LYS A 66 -8.24 -12.19 5.97
N LEU A 67 -7.02 -11.66 5.80
CA LEU A 67 -5.87 -12.01 6.62
C LEU A 67 -6.14 -11.69 8.09
N MET A 68 -6.55 -10.46 8.39
CA MET A 68 -6.83 -10.02 9.78
C MET A 68 -7.89 -10.89 10.43
N LYS A 69 -8.96 -11.26 9.71
CA LYS A 69 -9.98 -12.18 10.20
C LYS A 69 -9.39 -13.57 10.52
N LYS A 70 -8.55 -14.08 9.63
CA LYS A 70 -7.91 -15.39 9.77
C LYS A 70 -7.03 -15.49 11.04
N VAL A 71 -6.30 -14.42 11.34
CA VAL A 71 -5.39 -14.37 12.50
C VAL A 71 -6.02 -13.76 13.76
N GLY A 72 -7.33 -13.49 13.75
CA GLY A 72 -8.04 -12.94 14.91
C GLY A 72 -7.79 -11.45 15.18
N ALA A 73 -7.29 -10.69 14.19
CA ALA A 73 -6.95 -9.27 14.33
C ALA A 73 -8.02 -8.30 13.80
N LEU A 74 -9.10 -8.79 13.19
CA LEU A 74 -10.09 -7.93 12.52
C LEU A 74 -10.80 -6.98 13.49
N ASP A 75 -11.12 -7.45 14.70
CA ASP A 75 -11.82 -6.68 15.74
C ASP A 75 -10.92 -5.59 16.37
N ASN A 76 -9.67 -5.51 15.95
CA ASN A 76 -8.74 -4.45 16.32
C ASN A 76 -8.93 -3.17 15.49
N LEU A 77 -9.79 -3.20 14.48
CA LEU A 77 -10.15 -2.04 13.68
C LEU A 77 -11.29 -1.26 14.32
N LEU A 78 -11.11 0.04 14.38
CA LEU A 78 -12.10 1.01 14.86
C LEU A 78 -12.66 1.76 13.65
N PRO A 79 -13.94 1.55 13.29
CA PRO A 79 -14.59 2.32 12.25
C PRO A 79 -14.58 3.82 12.58
N LYS A 80 -14.33 4.66 11.59
CA LYS A 80 -14.35 6.12 11.71
C LYS A 80 -15.36 6.71 10.75
N ASP A 81 -16.28 7.47 11.34
CA ASP A 81 -17.10 8.42 10.59
C ASP A 81 -16.21 9.61 10.23
N HIS A 82 -15.98 9.80 8.94
CA HIS A 82 -14.91 10.66 8.49
C HIS A 82 -15.37 11.62 7.38
N THR A 83 -14.94 12.88 7.50
CA THR A 83 -14.96 13.88 6.45
C THR A 83 -13.54 14.35 6.19
N HIS A 84 -13.19 14.55 4.91
CA HIS A 84 -11.91 15.15 4.58
C HIS A 84 -11.98 16.66 4.81
N LEU A 85 -11.15 17.17 5.72
CA LEU A 85 -11.06 18.59 6.03
C LEU A 85 -9.90 19.22 5.30
N PHE A 86 -10.15 20.38 4.73
CA PHE A 86 -9.14 21.24 4.11
C PHE A 86 -9.00 22.51 4.90
N ILE A 87 -7.79 22.92 5.21
CA ILE A 87 -7.48 24.19 5.85
C ILE A 87 -6.89 25.11 4.79
N ASN A 88 -7.64 26.14 4.43
CA ASN A 88 -7.20 27.16 3.48
C ASN A 88 -6.41 28.27 4.17
N ASN A 89 -5.75 29.13 3.39
CA ASN A 89 -5.10 30.32 3.89
C ASN A 89 -6.06 31.16 4.75
N GLY A 90 -5.59 31.60 5.92
CA GLY A 90 -6.42 32.29 6.90
C GLY A 90 -7.20 31.37 7.84
N GLY A 91 -6.94 30.06 7.86
CA GLY A 91 -7.55 29.10 8.78
C GLY A 91 -8.98 28.69 8.45
N ASN A 92 -9.49 29.04 7.26
CA ASN A 92 -10.83 28.66 6.85
C ASN A 92 -10.95 27.17 6.58
N LEU A 93 -11.83 26.49 7.30
CA LEU A 93 -12.11 25.06 7.12
C LEU A 93 -13.13 24.85 6.00
N LYS A 94 -12.82 23.93 5.11
CA LYS A 94 -13.72 23.39 4.09
C LYS A 94 -13.69 21.87 4.16
N SER A 95 -14.74 21.22 3.66
CA SER A 95 -14.85 19.76 3.77
C SER A 95 -15.23 19.09 2.44
N LEU A 96 -14.85 17.83 2.33
CA LEU A 96 -15.31 16.90 1.32
C LEU A 96 -15.95 15.71 2.05
N ASP A 97 -17.28 15.61 2.00
CA ASP A 97 -18.05 14.67 2.77
C ASP A 97 -18.70 13.59 1.90
N PHE A 98 -18.16 12.38 1.99
CA PHE A 98 -18.64 11.20 1.26
C PHE A 98 -19.81 10.47 1.95
N ARG A 99 -20.27 10.91 3.10
CA ARG A 99 -21.39 10.28 3.82
C ARG A 99 -22.69 10.53 3.05
N PHE A 100 -23.18 9.51 2.39
CA PHE A 100 -24.42 9.55 1.62
C PHE A 100 -25.04 8.15 1.54
N PRO A 101 -26.38 8.01 1.72
CA PRO A 101 -27.04 6.71 1.79
C PRO A 101 -26.90 5.85 0.55
N LEU A 102 -26.85 6.46 -0.65
CA LEU A 102 -26.85 5.69 -1.91
C LEU A 102 -25.48 5.12 -2.32
N GLY A 103 -24.40 5.41 -1.55
CA GLY A 103 -23.06 4.88 -1.89
C GLY A 103 -22.48 5.37 -3.21
N ALA A 104 -21.48 4.66 -3.73
CA ALA A 104 -20.80 5.03 -4.98
C ALA A 104 -21.67 4.72 -6.21
N PRO A 105 -21.62 5.55 -7.25
CA PRO A 105 -20.83 6.79 -7.40
C PRO A 105 -21.50 8.02 -6.75
N PHE A 106 -22.72 7.91 -6.25
CA PHE A 106 -23.53 9.05 -5.79
C PHE A 106 -22.96 9.78 -4.59
N ASN A 107 -22.32 9.06 -3.65
CA ASN A 107 -21.63 9.66 -2.52
C ASN A 107 -20.46 10.57 -2.97
N GLY A 108 -19.71 10.14 -3.98
CA GLY A 108 -18.65 10.94 -4.59
C GLY A 108 -19.19 12.18 -5.32
N LEU A 109 -20.26 12.02 -6.09
CA LEU A 109 -20.93 13.14 -6.77
C LEU A 109 -21.47 14.15 -5.74
N LYS A 110 -22.17 13.69 -4.71
CA LYS A 110 -22.64 14.56 -3.62
C LYS A 110 -21.48 15.32 -2.99
N ALA A 111 -20.44 14.62 -2.55
CA ALA A 111 -19.27 15.24 -1.91
C ALA A 111 -18.64 16.32 -2.80
N PHE A 112 -18.49 16.03 -4.08
CA PHE A 112 -17.93 16.94 -5.07
C PHE A 112 -18.79 18.19 -5.30
N PHE A 113 -20.09 18.03 -5.48
CA PHE A 113 -20.96 19.17 -5.74
C PHE A 113 -21.26 20.04 -4.50
N THR A 114 -21.24 19.45 -3.30
CA THR A 114 -21.50 20.18 -2.05
C THR A 114 -20.27 20.82 -1.42
N THR A 115 -19.05 20.37 -1.79
CA THR A 115 -17.84 20.98 -1.22
C THR A 115 -17.73 22.46 -1.56
N GLU A 116 -17.34 23.27 -0.60
CA GLU A 116 -17.02 24.68 -0.78
C GLU A 116 -15.53 24.91 -1.11
N GLN A 117 -14.74 23.83 -1.24
CA GLN A 117 -13.33 23.90 -1.58
C GLN A 117 -13.09 24.40 -2.99
N LEU A 118 -14.03 24.14 -3.90
CA LEU A 118 -13.99 24.51 -5.31
C LEU A 118 -15.07 25.52 -5.67
N THR A 119 -14.72 26.45 -6.55
CA THR A 119 -15.71 27.34 -7.20
C THR A 119 -16.57 26.54 -8.21
N TRP A 120 -17.72 27.09 -8.61
CA TRP A 120 -18.57 26.44 -9.61
C TRP A 120 -17.86 26.25 -10.96
N VAL A 121 -17.00 27.21 -11.36
CA VAL A 121 -16.16 27.07 -12.56
C VAL A 121 -15.19 25.91 -12.43
N ASP A 122 -14.53 25.80 -11.28
CA ASP A 122 -13.61 24.68 -11.01
C ASP A 122 -14.36 23.33 -10.99
N LYS A 123 -15.56 23.29 -10.38
CA LYS A 123 -16.41 22.08 -10.38
C LYS A 123 -16.77 21.65 -11.80
N PHE A 124 -17.18 22.59 -12.66
CA PHE A 124 -17.47 22.29 -14.06
C PHE A 124 -16.24 21.75 -14.81
N ARG A 125 -15.08 22.38 -14.65
CA ARG A 125 -13.83 21.95 -15.27
C ARG A 125 -13.38 20.56 -14.76
N ASN A 126 -13.54 20.29 -13.46
CA ASN A 126 -13.29 18.96 -12.91
C ASN A 126 -14.26 17.91 -13.49
N ALA A 127 -15.55 18.25 -13.58
CA ALA A 127 -16.55 17.37 -14.17
C ALA A 127 -16.25 17.05 -15.64
N LEU A 128 -15.75 18.03 -16.41
CA LEU A 128 -15.28 17.81 -17.77
C LEU A 128 -14.09 16.86 -17.81
N ALA A 129 -13.03 17.16 -17.05
CA ALA A 129 -11.81 16.35 -17.04
C ALA A 129 -12.08 14.90 -16.57
N LEU A 130 -12.81 14.73 -15.48
CA LEU A 130 -13.10 13.41 -14.93
C LEU A 130 -14.22 12.68 -15.69
N GLY A 131 -15.20 13.42 -16.21
CA GLY A 131 -16.32 12.88 -16.98
C GLY A 131 -15.91 12.33 -18.36
N THR A 132 -14.85 12.84 -18.95
CA THR A 132 -14.26 12.32 -20.20
C THR A 132 -13.17 11.27 -19.95
N SER A 133 -12.89 10.97 -18.69
CA SER A 133 -11.85 10.03 -18.29
C SER A 133 -12.29 8.56 -18.41
N PRO A 134 -11.34 7.61 -18.41
CA PRO A 134 -11.65 6.19 -18.35
C PRO A 134 -12.48 5.78 -17.12
N ILE A 135 -12.54 6.62 -16.08
CA ILE A 135 -13.31 6.33 -14.84
C ILE A 135 -14.79 6.13 -15.14
N VAL A 136 -15.39 6.97 -15.98
CA VAL A 136 -16.82 6.85 -16.34
C VAL A 136 -17.07 5.52 -17.03
N ARG A 137 -16.22 5.12 -17.96
CA ARG A 137 -16.28 3.80 -18.59
C ARG A 137 -16.16 2.68 -17.55
N GLY A 138 -15.30 2.85 -16.57
CA GLY A 138 -15.03 1.86 -15.53
C GLY A 138 -16.21 1.57 -14.59
N LEU A 139 -17.24 2.40 -14.57
CA LEU A 139 -18.49 2.11 -13.87
C LEU A 139 -19.26 0.93 -14.52
N ILE A 140 -19.00 0.68 -15.80
CA ILE A 140 -19.63 -0.40 -16.58
C ILE A 140 -18.61 -1.50 -16.91
N ASP A 141 -17.41 -1.10 -17.36
CA ASP A 141 -16.30 -1.97 -17.79
C ASP A 141 -15.02 -1.62 -17.00
N TYR A 142 -14.91 -2.17 -15.78
CA TYR A 142 -13.80 -1.91 -14.88
C TYR A 142 -12.45 -2.33 -15.47
N GLU A 143 -12.36 -3.54 -16.03
CA GLU A 143 -11.10 -4.07 -16.56
C GLU A 143 -10.62 -3.32 -17.81
N GLY A 144 -11.54 -2.98 -18.71
CA GLY A 144 -11.23 -2.16 -19.87
C GLY A 144 -10.77 -0.75 -19.50
N ALA A 145 -11.38 -0.14 -18.50
CA ALA A 145 -10.95 1.16 -17.98
C ALA A 145 -9.57 1.08 -17.33
N MET A 146 -9.32 0.07 -16.50
CA MET A 146 -8.03 -0.12 -15.84
C MET A 146 -6.90 -0.41 -16.82
N LYS A 147 -7.18 -1.05 -17.96
CA LYS A 147 -6.19 -1.23 -19.02
C LYS A 147 -5.76 0.14 -19.60
N ILE A 148 -6.72 1.01 -19.90
CA ILE A 148 -6.43 2.37 -20.39
C ILE A 148 -5.67 3.18 -19.32
N ILE A 149 -6.10 3.12 -18.06
CA ILE A 149 -5.45 3.84 -16.96
C ILE A 149 -3.99 3.40 -16.79
N ARG A 150 -3.67 2.11 -16.96
CA ARG A 150 -2.30 1.60 -16.86
C ARG A 150 -1.35 2.22 -17.89
N ASP A 151 -1.85 2.56 -19.08
CA ASP A 151 -1.04 3.16 -20.15
C ASP A 151 -0.69 4.63 -19.86
N LEU A 152 -1.34 5.27 -18.87
CA LEU A 152 -1.11 6.66 -18.46
C LEU A 152 0.01 6.84 -17.45
N ASP A 153 0.86 5.85 -17.26
CA ASP A 153 1.95 5.89 -16.26
C ASP A 153 3.10 6.84 -16.61
N ARG A 154 3.20 7.23 -17.88
CA ARG A 154 4.30 8.06 -18.41
C ARG A 154 4.07 9.56 -18.27
N ILE A 155 2.86 9.99 -17.93
CA ILE A 155 2.50 11.39 -17.75
C ILE A 155 2.09 11.67 -16.32
N SER A 156 2.33 12.89 -15.83
CA SER A 156 1.88 13.29 -14.51
C SER A 156 0.37 13.48 -14.46
N PHE A 157 -0.22 13.36 -13.26
CA PHE A 157 -1.64 13.65 -13.10
C PHE A 157 -1.95 15.12 -13.44
N LYS A 158 -1.06 16.05 -13.06
CA LYS A 158 -1.21 17.48 -13.44
C LYS A 158 -1.33 17.65 -14.94
N GLU A 159 -0.39 17.09 -15.71
CA GLU A 159 -0.40 17.18 -17.17
C GLU A 159 -1.67 16.58 -17.77
N TRP A 160 -2.01 15.36 -17.34
CA TRP A 160 -3.23 14.70 -17.79
C TRP A 160 -4.48 15.54 -17.49
N PHE A 161 -4.61 16.05 -16.27
CA PHE A 161 -5.78 16.76 -15.80
C PHE A 161 -5.99 18.09 -16.54
N LEU A 162 -4.92 18.86 -16.76
CA LEU A 162 -4.98 20.11 -17.50
C LEU A 162 -5.32 19.89 -18.98
N ASN A 163 -4.76 18.87 -19.62
CA ASN A 163 -5.03 18.50 -21.00
C ASN A 163 -6.49 18.04 -21.21
N HIS A 164 -7.18 17.61 -20.17
CA HIS A 164 -8.59 17.22 -20.18
C HIS A 164 -9.52 18.35 -19.69
N GLY A 165 -9.04 19.58 -19.59
CA GLY A 165 -9.86 20.76 -19.25
C GLY A 165 -9.90 21.11 -17.76
N GLY A 166 -9.18 20.41 -16.91
CA GLY A 166 -9.01 20.75 -15.50
C GLY A 166 -8.40 22.14 -15.26
N SER A 167 -8.37 22.62 -14.03
CA SER A 167 -7.81 23.93 -13.67
C SER A 167 -6.65 23.81 -12.68
N GLU A 168 -5.67 24.72 -12.79
CA GLU A 168 -4.56 24.85 -11.82
C GLU A 168 -5.09 25.09 -10.40
N LYS A 169 -6.15 25.89 -10.25
CA LYS A 169 -6.78 26.14 -8.94
C LYS A 169 -7.37 24.88 -8.32
N SER A 170 -7.92 23.99 -9.13
CA SER A 170 -8.40 22.68 -8.63
C SER A 170 -7.26 21.79 -8.18
N LEU A 171 -6.13 21.80 -8.90
CA LEU A 171 -4.93 21.08 -8.47
C LEU A 171 -4.46 21.58 -7.12
N GLU A 172 -4.20 22.87 -6.99
CA GLU A 172 -3.71 23.49 -5.77
C GLU A 172 -4.64 23.27 -4.56
N ARG A 173 -5.94 23.48 -4.76
CA ARG A 173 -6.90 23.49 -3.63
C ARG A 173 -7.39 22.13 -3.21
N MET A 174 -7.44 21.17 -4.12
CA MET A 174 -8.08 19.87 -3.86
C MET A 174 -7.16 18.69 -4.17
N TRP A 175 -6.61 18.63 -5.39
CA TRP A 175 -5.93 17.41 -5.83
C TRP A 175 -4.52 17.26 -5.26
N ASP A 176 -3.74 18.33 -5.11
CA ASP A 176 -2.44 18.27 -4.44
C ASP A 176 -2.57 17.86 -2.97
N PRO A 177 -3.48 18.44 -2.15
CA PRO A 177 -3.72 17.95 -0.79
C PRO A 177 -4.09 16.45 -0.73
N ILE A 178 -4.94 15.98 -1.65
CA ILE A 178 -5.33 14.56 -1.72
C ILE A 178 -4.15 13.69 -2.13
N SER A 179 -3.39 14.11 -3.14
CA SER A 179 -2.19 13.41 -3.60
C SER A 179 -1.14 13.30 -2.52
N TYR A 180 -0.90 14.36 -1.75
CA TYR A 180 -0.01 14.34 -0.60
C TYR A 180 -0.51 13.42 0.52
N ALA A 181 -1.81 13.45 0.82
CA ALA A 181 -2.38 12.62 1.87
C ALA A 181 -2.30 11.11 1.55
N LEU A 182 -2.42 10.73 0.28
CA LEU A 182 -2.49 9.33 -0.15
C LEU A 182 -1.20 8.79 -0.77
N GLY A 183 -0.40 9.66 -1.40
CA GLY A 183 0.79 9.28 -2.16
C GLY A 183 2.08 9.97 -1.72
N PHE A 184 2.02 10.89 -0.75
CA PHE A 184 3.17 11.67 -0.23
C PHE A 184 3.91 12.49 -1.31
N ILE A 185 3.23 12.82 -2.41
CA ILE A 185 3.79 13.48 -3.59
C ILE A 185 2.71 14.37 -4.23
N ASN A 186 3.09 15.47 -4.88
CA ASN A 186 2.12 16.35 -5.53
C ASN A 186 1.72 15.88 -6.95
N CYS A 187 0.67 16.51 -7.50
CA CYS A 187 0.09 16.13 -8.79
C CYS A 187 1.02 16.32 -9.99
N LYS A 188 2.06 17.13 -9.87
CA LYS A 188 3.06 17.30 -10.94
C LYS A 188 4.04 16.14 -11.06
N ASP A 189 4.21 15.38 -9.96
CA ASP A 189 5.21 14.33 -9.85
C ASP A 189 4.59 12.92 -9.76
N ILE A 190 3.31 12.82 -9.33
CA ILE A 190 2.59 11.54 -9.32
C ILE A 190 2.08 11.20 -10.74
N SER A 191 2.15 9.93 -11.14
CA SER A 191 1.63 9.52 -12.44
C SER A 191 0.11 9.62 -12.52
N ALA A 192 -0.42 9.92 -13.69
CA ALA A 192 -1.86 9.94 -13.95
C ALA A 192 -2.49 8.57 -13.65
N ARG A 193 -1.78 7.47 -13.93
CA ARG A 193 -2.19 6.11 -13.57
C ARG A 193 -2.50 5.98 -12.08
N CYS A 194 -1.62 6.44 -11.20
CA CYS A 194 -1.81 6.32 -9.75
C CYS A 194 -3.06 7.07 -9.29
N MET A 195 -3.20 8.34 -9.66
CA MET A 195 -4.34 9.16 -9.25
C MET A 195 -5.67 8.66 -9.83
N LEU A 196 -5.70 8.29 -11.11
CA LEU A 196 -6.91 7.76 -11.74
C LEU A 196 -7.30 6.39 -11.16
N THR A 197 -6.34 5.57 -10.74
CA THR A 197 -6.63 4.32 -10.02
C THR A 197 -7.30 4.60 -8.67
N ILE A 198 -6.83 5.59 -7.92
CA ILE A 198 -7.44 6.01 -6.66
C ILE A 198 -8.88 6.47 -6.93
N PHE A 199 -9.09 7.36 -7.92
CA PHE A 199 -10.42 7.86 -8.26
C PHE A 199 -11.36 6.76 -8.74
N MET A 200 -10.85 5.80 -9.52
CA MET A 200 -11.62 4.64 -9.96
C MET A 200 -12.16 3.85 -8.77
N MET A 201 -11.37 3.66 -7.72
CA MET A 201 -11.82 3.01 -6.49
C MET A 201 -12.92 3.80 -5.78
N PHE A 202 -12.75 5.11 -5.61
CA PHE A 202 -13.76 5.97 -4.99
C PHE A 202 -15.06 6.07 -5.81
N ALA A 203 -14.95 6.05 -7.13
CA ALA A 203 -16.11 6.12 -8.01
C ALA A 203 -16.89 4.81 -8.10
N SER A 204 -16.22 3.66 -7.97
CA SER A 204 -16.84 2.34 -8.18
C SER A 204 -17.17 1.61 -6.88
N LYS A 205 -16.57 1.98 -5.75
CA LYS A 205 -16.71 1.23 -4.48
C LYS A 205 -17.02 2.16 -3.31
N THR A 206 -18.20 1.99 -2.71
CA THR A 206 -18.60 2.72 -1.49
C THR A 206 -17.60 2.51 -0.36
N GLU A 207 -17.04 1.33 -0.26
CA GLU A 207 -16.07 0.92 0.76
C GLU A 207 -14.77 1.75 0.68
N ALA A 208 -14.41 2.25 -0.50
CA ALA A 208 -13.20 3.06 -0.68
C ALA A 208 -13.25 4.41 0.06
N SER A 209 -14.45 4.92 0.38
CA SER A 209 -14.65 6.17 1.12
C SER A 209 -14.79 5.96 2.64
N LYS A 210 -14.84 4.71 3.11
CA LYS A 210 -14.95 4.38 4.53
C LYS A 210 -13.58 3.97 5.06
N LEU A 211 -13.22 4.43 6.25
CA LEU A 211 -11.93 4.12 6.85
C LEU A 211 -12.03 3.60 8.28
N ASN A 212 -10.99 2.88 8.67
CA ASN A 212 -10.75 2.42 10.02
C ASN A 212 -9.38 2.88 10.50
N LEU A 213 -9.22 2.93 11.81
CA LEU A 213 -7.92 3.02 12.47
C LEU A 213 -7.72 1.78 13.33
N LEU A 214 -6.48 1.46 13.67
CA LEU A 214 -6.18 0.44 14.67
C LEU A 214 -6.47 0.99 16.09
N LYS A 215 -6.76 0.10 17.01
CA LYS A 215 -6.90 0.40 18.44
C LYS A 215 -5.63 0.98 19.07
N GLY A 216 -4.49 0.79 18.44
CA GLY A 216 -3.18 1.27 18.88
C GLY A 216 -2.11 0.89 17.88
N SER A 217 -0.86 0.70 18.32
CA SER A 217 0.27 0.50 17.43
C SER A 217 0.10 -0.69 16.48
N PRO A 218 0.53 -0.57 15.22
CA PRO A 218 0.50 -1.68 14.25
C PRO A 218 1.26 -2.91 14.74
N HIS A 219 2.34 -2.75 15.51
CA HIS A 219 3.05 -3.87 16.09
C HIS A 219 2.11 -4.76 16.91
N LYS A 220 1.42 -4.18 17.89
CA LYS A 220 0.57 -4.92 18.83
C LYS A 220 -0.74 -5.41 18.20
N TRP A 221 -1.37 -4.58 17.37
CA TRP A 221 -2.76 -4.80 16.95
C TRP A 221 -2.92 -5.33 15.52
N LEU A 222 -1.83 -5.35 14.74
CA LEU A 222 -1.85 -5.89 13.38
C LEU A 222 -0.82 -7.00 13.18
N THR A 223 0.47 -6.70 13.41
CA THR A 223 1.54 -7.63 13.01
C THR A 223 1.81 -8.71 14.04
N GLN A 224 1.68 -8.43 15.34
CA GLN A 224 1.84 -9.44 16.38
C GLN A 224 0.86 -10.62 16.25
N PRO A 225 -0.46 -10.40 16.03
CA PRO A 225 -1.39 -11.51 15.79
C PRO A 225 -1.02 -12.38 14.59
N ILE A 226 -0.41 -11.79 13.54
CA ILE A 226 0.08 -12.55 12.40
C ILE A 226 1.30 -13.39 12.79
N VAL A 227 2.24 -12.79 13.51
CA VAL A 227 3.43 -13.46 13.99
C VAL A 227 3.07 -14.62 14.93
N ASP A 228 2.17 -14.38 15.88
CA ASP A 228 1.69 -15.44 16.80
C ASP A 228 1.05 -16.59 16.03
N TYR A 229 0.24 -16.27 15.02
CA TYR A 229 -0.40 -17.29 14.19
C TYR A 229 0.61 -18.21 13.50
N ILE A 230 1.65 -17.64 12.86
CA ILE A 230 2.63 -18.42 12.10
C ILE A 230 3.60 -19.15 13.03
N THR A 231 4.03 -18.55 14.14
CA THR A 231 4.94 -19.18 15.10
C THR A 231 4.30 -20.33 15.86
N ASN A 232 3.00 -20.21 16.21
CA ASN A 232 2.22 -21.31 16.77
C ASN A 232 2.09 -22.51 15.80
N LYS A 233 2.30 -22.28 14.50
CA LYS A 233 2.36 -23.32 13.46
C LYS A 233 3.78 -23.74 13.09
N GLY A 234 4.78 -23.33 13.87
CA GLY A 234 6.17 -23.76 13.73
C GLY A 234 7.04 -22.90 12.82
N ALA A 235 6.54 -21.78 12.27
CA ALA A 235 7.39 -20.86 11.55
C ALA A 235 8.40 -20.17 12.46
N LYS A 236 9.57 -19.83 11.91
CA LYS A 236 10.62 -19.09 12.62
C LYS A 236 10.84 -17.74 11.97
N ILE A 237 11.07 -16.71 12.79
CA ILE A 237 11.44 -15.37 12.34
C ILE A 237 12.79 -15.01 12.91
N HIS A 238 13.73 -14.71 12.02
CA HIS A 238 15.10 -14.33 12.35
C HIS A 238 15.25 -12.82 12.14
N LEU A 239 15.16 -12.05 13.22
CA LEU A 239 15.41 -10.60 13.22
C LEU A 239 16.92 -10.31 13.23
N ASN A 240 17.34 -9.14 12.75
CA ASN A 240 18.75 -8.77 12.57
C ASN A 240 19.52 -9.76 11.65
N HIS A 241 18.81 -10.37 10.71
CA HIS A 241 19.35 -11.30 9.74
C HIS A 241 19.18 -10.71 8.34
N LYS A 242 20.19 -10.00 7.86
CA LYS A 242 20.17 -9.32 6.56
C LYS A 242 20.66 -10.25 5.46
N VAL A 243 19.85 -10.46 4.43
CA VAL A 243 20.30 -11.14 3.22
C VAL A 243 21.24 -10.21 2.46
N GLU A 244 22.48 -10.64 2.27
CA GLU A 244 23.52 -9.89 1.56
C GLU A 244 23.63 -10.32 0.09
N GLU A 245 23.34 -11.61 -0.18
CA GLU A 245 23.52 -12.18 -1.52
C GLU A 245 22.57 -13.36 -1.74
N ILE A 246 22.05 -13.46 -2.95
CA ILE A 246 21.29 -14.62 -3.43
C ILE A 246 22.22 -15.42 -4.37
N ILE A 247 22.53 -16.64 -3.99
CA ILE A 247 23.41 -17.53 -4.77
C ILE A 247 22.52 -18.45 -5.60
N TYR A 248 22.73 -18.41 -6.90
CA TYR A 248 21.94 -19.15 -7.88
C TYR A 248 22.82 -19.80 -8.95
N GLU A 249 22.32 -20.87 -9.51
CA GLU A 249 22.90 -21.54 -10.68
C GLU A 249 22.06 -21.26 -11.92
N LYS A 250 22.75 -21.10 -13.04
CA LYS A 250 22.11 -20.96 -14.35
C LYS A 250 21.97 -22.32 -14.98
N GLU A 251 20.76 -22.77 -15.12
CA GLU A 251 20.40 -23.91 -15.96
C GLU A 251 20.15 -23.42 -17.39
N SER A 252 20.03 -24.31 -18.35
CA SER A 252 19.98 -23.98 -19.79
C SER A 252 19.01 -22.85 -20.16
N SER A 253 17.84 -22.77 -19.50
CA SER A 253 16.79 -21.77 -19.76
C SER A 253 16.18 -21.16 -18.49
N SER A 254 16.69 -21.51 -17.31
CA SER A 254 16.18 -21.07 -16.01
C SER A 254 17.31 -20.74 -15.04
N TYR A 255 16.94 -20.14 -13.90
CA TYR A 255 17.84 -19.92 -12.78
C TYR A 255 17.26 -20.64 -11.56
N SER A 256 18.11 -21.36 -10.83
CA SER A 256 17.76 -22.03 -9.58
C SER A 256 18.52 -21.38 -8.43
N VAL A 257 17.78 -20.88 -7.42
CA VAL A 257 18.40 -20.33 -6.21
C VAL A 257 18.77 -21.49 -5.30
N ASN A 258 20.02 -21.55 -4.88
CA ASN A 258 20.56 -22.65 -4.09
C ASN A 258 20.72 -22.28 -2.62
N GLN A 259 21.07 -21.01 -2.34
CA GLN A 259 21.23 -20.53 -0.97
C GLN A 259 21.14 -19.02 -0.87
N LEU A 260 20.91 -18.54 0.35
CA LEU A 260 21.08 -17.13 0.73
C LEU A 260 22.33 -17.00 1.61
N LYS A 261 23.11 -15.95 1.36
CA LYS A 261 24.17 -15.51 2.26
C LYS A 261 23.62 -14.44 3.17
N ILE A 262 23.63 -14.67 4.46
CA ILE A 262 22.97 -13.82 5.46
C ILE A 262 24.00 -13.30 6.44
N SER A 263 24.00 -12.01 6.71
CA SER A 263 24.68 -11.38 7.84
C SER A 263 23.77 -11.46 9.07
N SER A 264 24.28 -12.00 10.17
CA SER A 264 23.57 -12.16 11.44
C SER A 264 24.43 -11.66 12.60
N PRO A 265 23.88 -11.48 13.81
CA PRO A 265 24.66 -11.12 15.01
C PRO A 265 25.82 -12.07 15.31
N GLU A 266 25.70 -13.34 14.91
CA GLU A 266 26.74 -14.37 15.12
C GLU A 266 27.72 -14.47 13.91
N GLY A 267 27.57 -13.62 12.91
CA GLY A 267 28.41 -13.60 11.70
C GLY A 267 27.68 -13.98 10.42
N ILE A 268 28.43 -14.29 9.38
CA ILE A 268 27.88 -14.65 8.07
C ILE A 268 27.48 -16.13 8.07
N LYS A 269 26.25 -16.40 7.60
CA LYS A 269 25.68 -17.75 7.50
C LYS A 269 25.18 -18.04 6.09
N ALA A 270 25.24 -19.29 5.68
CA ALA A 270 24.55 -19.81 4.51
C ALA A 270 23.20 -20.41 4.94
N VAL A 271 22.14 -20.06 4.23
CA VAL A 271 20.79 -20.59 4.44
C VAL A 271 20.35 -21.37 3.23
N PHE A 272 19.96 -22.63 3.45
CA PHE A 272 19.45 -23.54 2.45
C PHE A 272 17.96 -23.80 2.67
N ALA A 273 17.21 -23.84 1.58
CA ALA A 273 15.80 -24.16 1.56
C ALA A 273 15.39 -24.79 0.22
N ASP A 274 14.25 -25.46 0.19
CA ASP A 274 13.69 -26.00 -1.06
C ASP A 274 13.20 -24.92 -2.00
N LYS A 275 12.71 -23.81 -1.43
CA LYS A 275 12.23 -22.62 -2.17
C LYS A 275 12.57 -21.34 -1.43
N PHE A 276 12.71 -20.27 -2.21
CA PHE A 276 13.02 -18.94 -1.71
C PHE A 276 11.99 -17.93 -2.20
N LEU A 277 11.50 -17.07 -1.31
CA LEU A 277 10.53 -16.03 -1.62
C LEU A 277 11.09 -14.66 -1.23
N ALA A 278 11.28 -13.77 -2.20
CA ALA A 278 11.67 -12.40 -1.96
C ALA A 278 10.44 -11.54 -1.70
N ALA A 279 10.25 -11.10 -0.46
CA ALA A 279 9.18 -10.22 0.00
C ALA A 279 9.72 -8.88 0.53
N CYS A 280 10.94 -8.52 0.13
CA CYS A 280 11.56 -7.23 0.40
C CYS A 280 11.06 -6.15 -0.58
N ASP A 281 11.39 -4.89 -0.32
CA ASP A 281 11.07 -3.79 -1.22
C ASP A 281 11.87 -3.87 -2.54
N ALA A 282 11.39 -3.15 -3.57
CA ALA A 282 11.97 -3.20 -4.91
C ALA A 282 13.43 -2.74 -4.96
N VAL A 283 13.82 -1.79 -4.11
CA VAL A 283 15.22 -1.30 -4.06
C VAL A 283 16.13 -2.39 -3.51
N SER A 284 15.77 -2.97 -2.37
CA SER A 284 16.50 -4.08 -1.76
C SER A 284 16.60 -5.28 -2.72
N TYR A 285 15.49 -5.64 -3.38
CA TYR A 285 15.46 -6.71 -4.37
C TYR A 285 16.42 -6.44 -5.53
N THR A 286 16.43 -5.22 -6.05
CA THR A 286 17.32 -4.81 -7.15
C THR A 286 18.80 -4.96 -6.75
N HIS A 287 19.16 -4.55 -5.53
CA HIS A 287 20.54 -4.70 -5.04
C HIS A 287 20.95 -6.16 -4.83
N LEU A 288 20.01 -7.03 -4.46
CA LEU A 288 20.27 -8.46 -4.27
C LEU A 288 20.41 -9.25 -5.59
N THR A 289 19.73 -8.80 -6.64
CA THR A 289 19.58 -9.60 -7.89
C THR A 289 20.34 -9.07 -9.09
N LEU A 290 20.66 -7.77 -9.13
CA LEU A 290 21.47 -7.22 -10.23
C LEU A 290 22.94 -7.57 -10.00
N PRO A 291 23.62 -8.20 -11.00
CA PRO A 291 25.07 -8.28 -10.98
C PRO A 291 25.60 -6.84 -10.93
N THR A 292 26.47 -6.56 -9.98
CA THR A 292 27.12 -5.25 -9.76
C THR A 292 28.07 -4.83 -10.90
N LYS A 293 28.00 -5.43 -12.05
CA LYS A 293 28.66 -4.91 -13.24
C LYS A 293 27.78 -3.82 -13.84
N ARG A 294 28.02 -2.57 -13.40
CA ARG A 294 27.75 -1.43 -14.26
C ARG A 294 28.42 -1.72 -15.61
N ILE A 295 27.61 -1.94 -16.63
CA ILE A 295 28.06 -1.76 -17.99
C ILE A 295 28.20 -0.25 -18.14
N VAL A 296 29.45 0.22 -18.11
CA VAL A 296 29.84 1.58 -18.48
C VAL A 296 29.71 1.71 -19.99
#